data_9eb9c0d22054cb81c6c49148259bfd8e
#
_entry.id   9eb9c0d22054cb81c6c49148259bfd8e
#
_cell.length_a   1.000
_cell.length_b   1.000
_cell.length_c   1.000
_cell.angle_alpha   90.00
_cell.angle_beta   90.00
_cell.angle_gamma   90.00
#
_symmetry.space_group_name_H-M   'P 1'
#
loop_
_entity.id
_entity.type
_entity.pdbx_description
1 polymer ?
#
loop_
_entity_poly.entity_id
_entity_poly.type
_entity_poly.pdbx_seq_one_letter_code
_entity_poly.pdbx_strand_id
1 'polypeptide(L)'
;EADVDAEIKRMQDRNGRLLTRDGAAENGDTVDIDFEGFVDGVAFEGGKAEHYSLVLGSGSFIPGFEEQVVGHKAGEEFDVNVKFPEEYQAEELAGKDATFKIKLHEVQYKELPELDDDFAKDVSEYDTLDELKDSIRKGIETNHEKQADQKVENDLIDQVVGGMKAEIPDAMIESRIEELVQDFQYRISQQGLKLEQYLQYMGMTMEQFKEQFREQADKQVKM
;
A
#
# COMPACT_ATOMS: atom_id res chain seq x y z
N GLU A 1 20.94 11.88 -0.23
CA GLU A 1 20.28 13.20 -0.04
C GLU A 1 18.81 13.12 -0.50
N ALA A 2 18.54 12.61 -1.70
CA ALA A 2 17.16 12.45 -2.20
C ALA A 2 16.26 11.64 -1.26
N ASP A 3 16.79 10.62 -0.59
CA ASP A 3 16.03 9.79 0.35
C ASP A 3 15.73 10.56 1.65
N VAL A 4 16.65 11.41 2.09
CA VAL A 4 16.44 12.30 3.25
C VAL A 4 15.34 13.31 2.94
N ASP A 5 15.40 13.96 1.78
CA ASP A 5 14.38 14.91 1.34
C ASP A 5 13.01 14.24 1.18
N ALA A 6 12.98 13.01 0.68
CA ALA A 6 11.75 12.23 0.55
C ALA A 6 11.13 11.89 1.93
N GLU A 7 11.95 11.57 2.94
CA GLU A 7 11.46 11.29 4.28
C GLU A 7 10.96 12.56 4.98
N ILE A 8 11.70 13.68 4.86
CA ILE A 8 11.25 14.99 5.35
C ILE A 8 9.91 15.37 4.73
N LYS A 9 9.76 15.18 3.42
CA LYS A 9 8.49 15.46 2.73
C LYS A 9 7.35 14.58 3.23
N ARG A 10 7.61 13.30 3.50
CA ARG A 10 6.61 12.42 4.12
C ARG A 10 6.21 12.89 5.51
N MET A 11 7.18 13.35 6.32
CA MET A 11 6.90 13.90 7.64
C MET A 11 6.07 15.18 7.53
N GLN A 12 6.40 16.06 6.60
CA GLN A 12 5.65 17.28 6.29
C GLN A 12 4.21 16.96 5.88
N ASP A 13 4.05 15.98 4.98
CA ASP A 13 2.73 15.52 4.54
C ASP A 13 1.88 14.96 5.70
N ARG A 14 2.46 14.18 6.61
CA ARG A 14 1.73 13.65 7.77
C ARG A 14 1.28 14.73 8.75
N ASN A 15 2.01 15.81 8.84
CA ASN A 15 1.74 16.93 9.75
C ASN A 15 1.00 18.09 9.07
N GLY A 16 0.60 17.93 7.81
CA GLY A 16 -0.24 18.90 7.11
C GLY A 16 -1.62 19.01 7.74
N ARG A 17 -2.18 20.20 7.74
CA ARG A 17 -3.53 20.51 8.25
C ARG A 17 -4.50 20.63 7.09
N LEU A 18 -5.70 20.05 7.24
CA LEU A 18 -6.77 20.25 6.28
C LEU A 18 -7.50 21.55 6.62
N LEU A 19 -7.56 22.46 5.66
CA LEU A 19 -8.26 23.73 5.76
C LEU A 19 -9.33 23.79 4.67
N THR A 20 -10.49 24.33 5.03
CA THR A 20 -11.59 24.54 4.08
C THR A 20 -11.17 25.54 3.00
N ARG A 21 -11.44 25.20 1.74
CA ARG A 21 -11.20 26.07 0.60
C ARG A 21 -12.50 26.78 0.21
N ASP A 22 -12.49 28.10 0.22
CA ASP A 22 -13.60 28.94 -0.26
C ASP A 22 -13.63 29.10 -1.80
N GLY A 23 -13.11 28.11 -2.53
CA GLY A 23 -12.93 28.15 -3.98
C GLY A 23 -13.40 26.88 -4.67
N ALA A 24 -13.06 26.79 -5.95
CA ALA A 24 -13.19 25.57 -6.72
C ALA A 24 -12.17 24.52 -6.24
N ALA A 25 -12.55 23.26 -6.31
CA ALA A 25 -11.67 22.14 -6.01
C ALA A 25 -10.50 22.06 -6.99
N GLU A 26 -9.31 21.85 -6.48
CA GLU A 26 -8.07 21.68 -7.26
C GLU A 26 -7.51 20.27 -7.08
N ASN A 27 -6.62 19.89 -7.98
CA ASN A 27 -5.91 18.63 -7.87
C ASN A 27 -5.04 18.60 -6.59
N GLY A 28 -5.18 17.56 -5.78
CA GLY A 28 -4.55 17.44 -4.47
C GLY A 28 -5.46 17.83 -3.29
N ASP A 29 -6.60 18.45 -3.56
CA ASP A 29 -7.58 18.75 -2.52
C ASP A 29 -8.29 17.48 -2.04
N THR A 30 -8.74 17.51 -0.80
CA THR A 30 -9.64 16.50 -0.24
C THR A 30 -11.08 17.02 -0.31
N VAL A 31 -11.95 16.26 -0.94
CA VAL A 31 -13.36 16.62 -1.09
C VAL A 31 -14.24 15.66 -0.31
N ASP A 32 -15.29 16.18 0.32
CA ASP A 32 -16.40 15.41 0.92
C ASP A 32 -17.55 15.39 -0.08
N ILE A 33 -17.87 14.18 -0.59
CA ILE A 33 -18.88 14.00 -1.64
C ILE A 33 -19.90 12.93 -1.27
N ASP A 34 -21.16 13.16 -1.69
CA ASP A 34 -22.09 12.08 -1.93
C ASP A 34 -22.01 11.71 -3.40
N PHE A 35 -22.07 10.43 -3.72
CA PHE A 35 -22.16 9.99 -5.10
C PHE A 35 -23.13 8.81 -5.24
N GLU A 36 -23.80 8.74 -6.39
CA GLU A 36 -24.64 7.62 -6.79
C GLU A 36 -24.41 7.32 -8.28
N GLY A 37 -23.93 6.11 -8.57
CA GLY A 37 -23.56 5.66 -9.92
C GLY A 37 -24.69 4.92 -10.64
N PHE A 38 -24.86 5.20 -11.92
CA PHE A 38 -25.84 4.60 -12.79
C PHE A 38 -25.15 4.05 -14.05
N VAL A 39 -25.53 2.84 -14.46
CA VAL A 39 -25.20 2.24 -15.76
C VAL A 39 -26.50 1.99 -16.51
N ASP A 40 -26.61 2.47 -17.72
CA ASP A 40 -27.85 2.42 -18.54
C ASP A 40 -29.10 2.98 -17.79
N GLY A 41 -28.87 3.96 -16.90
CA GLY A 41 -29.94 4.59 -16.12
C GLY A 41 -30.39 3.78 -14.88
N VAL A 42 -29.73 2.68 -14.58
CA VAL A 42 -30.01 1.84 -13.41
C VAL A 42 -28.88 1.97 -12.39
N ALA A 43 -29.22 2.26 -11.13
CA ALA A 43 -28.24 2.29 -10.04
C ALA A 43 -27.67 0.89 -9.81
N PHE A 44 -26.35 0.79 -9.61
CA PHE A 44 -25.67 -0.47 -9.36
C PHE A 44 -25.17 -0.60 -7.92
N GLU A 45 -25.07 -1.83 -7.45
CA GLU A 45 -24.62 -2.13 -6.10
C GLU A 45 -23.14 -1.72 -5.90
N GLY A 46 -22.85 -1.03 -4.78
CA GLY A 46 -21.53 -0.46 -4.51
C GLY A 46 -21.25 0.88 -5.19
N GLY A 47 -22.20 1.38 -6.02
CA GLY A 47 -22.07 2.67 -6.71
C GLY A 47 -22.51 3.88 -5.90
N LYS A 48 -22.91 3.72 -4.62
CA LYS A 48 -23.41 4.82 -3.79
C LYS A 48 -22.65 4.94 -2.48
N ALA A 49 -22.28 6.16 -2.12
CA ALA A 49 -21.81 6.50 -0.79
C ALA A 49 -22.23 7.93 -0.43
N GLU A 50 -22.35 8.20 0.86
CA GLU A 50 -22.62 9.51 1.43
C GLU A 50 -21.42 9.92 2.30
N HIS A 51 -21.05 11.20 2.28
CA HIS A 51 -19.93 11.77 3.02
C HIS A 51 -18.62 11.00 2.79
N TYR A 52 -18.33 10.71 1.53
CA TYR A 52 -17.10 10.04 1.17
C TYR A 52 -15.96 11.05 1.00
N SER A 53 -14.87 10.84 1.74
CA SER A 53 -13.67 11.67 1.64
C SER A 53 -12.78 11.16 0.51
N LEU A 54 -12.58 11.98 -0.52
CA LEU A 54 -11.78 11.68 -1.70
C LEU A 54 -10.67 12.70 -1.88
N VAL A 55 -9.43 12.23 -2.09
CA VAL A 55 -8.32 13.10 -2.49
C VAL A 55 -8.25 13.14 -4.01
N LEU A 56 -8.42 14.32 -4.59
CA LEU A 56 -8.40 14.52 -6.05
C LEU A 56 -6.98 14.31 -6.61
N GLY A 57 -6.87 13.48 -7.63
CA GLY A 57 -5.59 13.09 -8.23
C GLY A 57 -4.91 11.90 -7.54
N SER A 58 -5.57 11.25 -6.59
CA SER A 58 -5.06 10.04 -5.94
C SER A 58 -5.12 8.80 -6.84
N GLY A 59 -5.98 8.80 -7.86
CA GLY A 59 -6.26 7.64 -8.70
C GLY A 59 -7.04 6.54 -7.98
N SER A 60 -7.73 6.88 -6.89
CA SER A 60 -8.53 5.93 -6.10
C SER A 60 -9.85 5.59 -6.77
N PHE A 61 -10.32 6.46 -7.66
CA PHE A 61 -11.54 6.27 -8.44
C PHE A 61 -11.24 5.89 -9.89
N ILE A 62 -12.30 5.61 -10.63
CA ILE A 62 -12.23 5.27 -12.06
C ILE A 62 -11.59 6.43 -12.82
N PRO A 63 -10.70 6.17 -13.80
CA PRO A 63 -10.08 7.22 -14.60
C PRO A 63 -11.11 8.18 -15.21
N GLY A 64 -10.85 9.48 -15.10
CA GLY A 64 -11.76 10.52 -15.57
C GLY A 64 -12.80 10.98 -14.54
N PHE A 65 -12.90 10.33 -13.38
CA PHE A 65 -13.83 10.74 -12.32
C PHE A 65 -13.29 11.95 -11.54
N GLU A 66 -12.09 11.83 -11.01
CA GLU A 66 -11.49 12.86 -10.15
C GLU A 66 -11.24 14.16 -10.95
N GLU A 67 -10.83 14.03 -12.21
CA GLU A 67 -10.57 15.17 -13.10
C GLU A 67 -11.85 15.99 -13.38
N GLN A 68 -13.03 15.36 -13.39
CA GLN A 68 -14.28 16.06 -13.61
C GLN A 68 -14.81 16.72 -12.33
N VAL A 69 -14.38 16.28 -11.16
CA VAL A 69 -14.69 16.94 -9.89
C VAL A 69 -13.88 18.22 -9.68
N VAL A 70 -12.68 18.27 -10.25
CA VAL A 70 -11.83 19.47 -10.24
C VAL A 70 -12.57 20.64 -10.94
N GLY A 71 -12.56 21.80 -10.29
CA GLY A 71 -13.21 23.00 -10.79
C GLY A 71 -14.61 23.26 -10.21
N HIS A 72 -15.23 22.28 -9.57
CA HIS A 72 -16.51 22.44 -8.87
C HIS A 72 -16.31 23.00 -7.45
N LYS A 73 -17.37 23.59 -6.89
CA LYS A 73 -17.37 24.24 -5.57
C LYS A 73 -18.24 23.46 -4.58
N ALA A 74 -17.95 23.68 -3.31
CA ALA A 74 -18.80 23.17 -2.24
C ALA A 74 -20.27 23.63 -2.42
N GLY A 75 -21.21 22.70 -2.24
CA GLY A 75 -22.64 22.89 -2.43
C GLY A 75 -23.15 22.63 -3.85
N GLU A 76 -22.28 22.34 -4.82
CA GLU A 76 -22.70 22.02 -6.19
C GLU A 76 -23.14 20.55 -6.31
N GLU A 77 -24.16 20.35 -7.15
CA GLU A 77 -24.61 19.04 -7.63
C GLU A 77 -24.38 18.95 -9.15
N PHE A 78 -23.70 17.89 -9.59
CA PHE A 78 -23.33 17.71 -10.99
C PHE A 78 -23.20 16.24 -11.34
N ASP A 79 -23.20 15.95 -12.65
CA ASP A 79 -23.05 14.61 -13.19
C ASP A 79 -21.63 14.42 -13.70
N VAL A 80 -21.00 13.31 -13.33
CA VAL A 80 -19.70 12.87 -13.84
C VAL A 80 -19.91 11.66 -14.72
N ASN A 81 -19.43 11.73 -15.96
CA ASN A 81 -19.54 10.65 -16.93
C ASN A 81 -18.18 9.99 -17.15
N VAL A 82 -18.10 8.69 -16.84
CA VAL A 82 -16.87 7.91 -16.95
C VAL A 82 -17.15 6.57 -17.59
N LYS A 83 -16.08 5.94 -18.07
CA LYS A 83 -16.13 4.57 -18.59
C LYS A 83 -15.33 3.65 -17.68
N PHE A 84 -15.94 2.54 -17.26
CA PHE A 84 -15.24 1.52 -16.51
C PHE A 84 -14.11 0.89 -17.35
N PRO A 85 -12.93 0.61 -16.76
CA PRO A 85 -11.88 -0.16 -17.42
C PRO A 85 -12.38 -1.53 -17.89
N GLU A 86 -11.79 -2.07 -18.95
CA GLU A 86 -12.15 -3.40 -19.48
C GLU A 86 -11.77 -4.53 -18.50
N GLU A 87 -10.74 -4.31 -17.64
CA GLU A 87 -10.29 -5.23 -16.60
C GLU A 87 -10.81 -4.84 -15.21
N TYR A 88 -12.07 -4.41 -15.12
CA TYR A 88 -12.65 -4.05 -13.83
C TYR A 88 -13.09 -5.31 -13.05
N GLN A 89 -12.93 -5.30 -11.72
CA GLN A 89 -13.21 -6.46 -10.85
C GLN A 89 -14.64 -6.99 -10.96
N ALA A 90 -15.63 -6.09 -11.20
CA ALA A 90 -17.00 -6.44 -11.45
C ALA A 90 -17.22 -6.60 -12.96
N GLU A 91 -17.26 -7.84 -13.46
CA GLU A 91 -17.45 -8.17 -14.89
C GLU A 91 -18.69 -7.51 -15.49
N GLU A 92 -19.74 -7.32 -14.66
CA GLU A 92 -21.00 -6.69 -15.08
C GLU A 92 -20.84 -5.20 -15.42
N LEU A 93 -19.82 -4.54 -14.90
CA LEU A 93 -19.54 -3.11 -15.10
C LEU A 93 -18.40 -2.87 -16.09
N ALA A 94 -17.54 -3.86 -16.34
CA ALA A 94 -16.36 -3.75 -17.18
C ALA A 94 -16.71 -3.18 -18.57
N GLY A 95 -15.98 -2.13 -18.99
CA GLY A 95 -16.12 -1.48 -20.28
C GLY A 95 -17.42 -0.70 -20.50
N LYS A 96 -18.29 -0.58 -19.49
CA LYS A 96 -19.56 0.17 -19.62
C LYS A 96 -19.39 1.64 -19.27
N ASP A 97 -20.22 2.46 -19.91
CA ASP A 97 -20.35 3.87 -19.55
C ASP A 97 -21.21 4.02 -18.29
N ALA A 98 -20.76 4.85 -17.38
CA ALA A 98 -21.46 5.13 -16.13
C ALA A 98 -21.59 6.64 -15.93
N THR A 99 -22.71 7.04 -15.34
CA THR A 99 -22.98 8.42 -14.91
C THR A 99 -23.08 8.41 -13.38
N PHE A 100 -22.26 9.22 -12.72
CA PHE A 100 -22.33 9.44 -11.30
C PHE A 100 -22.95 10.79 -11.00
N LYS A 101 -24.00 10.79 -10.20
CA LYS A 101 -24.55 12.01 -9.62
C LYS A 101 -23.76 12.34 -8.37
N ILE A 102 -23.17 13.51 -8.34
CA ILE A 102 -22.31 13.95 -7.25
C ILE A 102 -22.92 15.16 -6.58
N LYS A 103 -22.83 15.16 -5.26
CA LYS A 103 -23.05 16.34 -4.44
C LYS A 103 -21.77 16.62 -3.66
N LEU A 104 -21.18 17.76 -3.90
CA LEU A 104 -19.95 18.21 -3.26
C LEU A 104 -20.29 19.00 -1.98
N HIS A 105 -19.96 18.45 -0.81
CA HIS A 105 -20.27 19.08 0.47
C HIS A 105 -19.21 20.08 0.91
N GLU A 106 -17.94 19.65 0.85
CA GLU A 106 -16.82 20.45 1.31
C GLU A 106 -15.59 20.22 0.43
N VAL A 107 -14.80 21.26 0.27
CA VAL A 107 -13.49 21.21 -0.36
C VAL A 107 -12.46 21.62 0.69
N GLN A 108 -11.45 20.77 0.90
CA GLN A 108 -10.37 21.02 1.84
C GLN A 108 -9.03 20.91 1.11
N TYR A 109 -8.14 21.84 1.33
CA TYR A 109 -6.76 21.73 0.87
C TYR A 109 -5.84 21.43 2.06
N LYS A 110 -4.75 20.75 1.76
CA LYS A 110 -3.76 20.43 2.76
C LYS A 110 -2.71 21.53 2.84
N GLU A 111 -2.75 22.30 3.93
CA GLU A 111 -1.69 23.24 4.24
C GLU A 111 -0.52 22.49 4.86
N LEU A 112 0.64 22.54 4.20
CA LEU A 112 1.86 21.92 4.69
C LEU A 112 2.60 22.90 5.59
N PRO A 113 3.14 22.46 6.75
CA PRO A 113 3.99 23.32 7.59
C PRO A 113 5.26 23.72 6.83
N GLU A 114 5.80 24.90 7.15
CA GLU A 114 7.11 25.30 6.63
C GLU A 114 8.19 24.36 7.17
N LEU A 115 9.23 24.10 6.35
CA LEU A 115 10.35 23.26 6.74
C LEU A 115 11.41 24.14 7.42
N ASP A 116 11.23 24.35 8.71
CA ASP A 116 12.10 25.16 9.57
C ASP A 116 12.42 24.42 10.90
N ASP A 117 13.07 25.11 11.81
CA ASP A 117 13.43 24.55 13.11
C ASP A 117 12.20 24.31 14.01
N ASP A 118 11.13 25.05 13.83
CA ASP A 118 9.90 24.84 14.58
C ASP A 118 9.22 23.56 14.11
N PHE A 119 9.24 23.28 12.79
CA PHE A 119 8.81 21.98 12.27
C PHE A 119 9.60 20.81 12.89
N ALA A 120 10.94 20.93 12.98
CA ALA A 120 11.76 19.88 13.56
C ALA A 120 11.39 19.59 15.02
N LYS A 121 11.11 20.60 15.83
CA LYS A 121 10.65 20.47 17.23
C LYS A 121 9.26 19.84 17.34
N ASP A 122 8.37 20.17 16.39
CA ASP A 122 6.99 19.65 16.40
C ASP A 122 6.92 18.17 16.05
N VAL A 123 7.81 17.68 15.17
CA VAL A 123 7.75 16.31 14.64
C VAL A 123 8.80 15.37 15.22
N SER A 124 9.74 15.88 16.03
CA SER A 124 10.87 15.10 16.54
C SER A 124 11.40 15.65 17.89
N GLU A 125 12.46 15.03 18.40
CA GLU A 125 13.19 15.48 19.59
C GLU A 125 14.34 16.46 19.27
N TYR A 126 14.50 16.85 18.00
CA TYR A 126 15.59 17.72 17.54
C TYR A 126 15.18 19.18 17.56
N ASP A 127 16.13 20.07 17.91
CA ASP A 127 15.90 21.50 17.99
C ASP A 127 16.01 22.23 16.65
N THR A 128 16.68 21.61 15.66
CA THR A 128 16.90 22.20 14.34
C THR A 128 16.57 21.23 13.21
N LEU A 129 16.20 21.78 12.06
CA LEU A 129 15.93 21.00 10.85
C LEU A 129 17.18 20.25 10.37
N ASP A 130 18.36 20.83 10.54
CA ASP A 130 19.63 20.19 10.16
C ASP A 130 19.93 18.96 11.02
N GLU A 131 19.69 19.02 12.33
CA GLU A 131 19.82 17.87 13.23
C GLU A 131 18.85 16.75 12.88
N LEU A 132 17.61 17.09 12.55
CA LEU A 132 16.60 16.13 12.08
C LEU A 132 17.07 15.45 10.79
N LYS A 133 17.54 16.23 9.81
CA LYS A 133 18.07 15.68 8.54
C LYS A 133 19.28 14.78 8.75
N ASP A 134 20.20 15.16 9.64
CA ASP A 134 21.37 14.35 9.96
C ASP A 134 20.99 13.03 10.66
N SER A 135 20.00 13.05 11.52
CA SER A 135 19.46 11.84 12.15
C SER A 135 18.82 10.90 11.12
N ILE A 136 17.98 11.44 10.24
CA ILE A 136 17.36 10.67 9.15
C ILE A 136 18.45 10.07 8.25
N ARG A 137 19.47 10.85 7.87
CA ARG A 137 20.59 10.38 7.05
C ARG A 137 21.30 9.19 7.70
N LYS A 138 21.68 9.32 8.97
CA LYS A 138 22.30 8.23 9.74
C LYS A 138 21.42 7.00 9.84
N GLY A 139 20.11 7.17 10.01
CA GLY A 139 19.15 6.08 10.02
C GLY A 139 19.10 5.33 8.69
N ILE A 140 19.06 6.07 7.57
CA ILE A 140 19.08 5.51 6.22
C ILE A 140 20.40 4.78 5.95
N GLU A 141 21.55 5.39 6.27
CA GLU A 141 22.88 4.79 6.11
C GLU A 141 23.00 3.48 6.90
N THR A 142 22.62 3.51 8.18
CA THR A 142 22.65 2.30 9.03
C THR A 142 21.74 1.20 8.49
N ASN A 143 20.57 1.55 7.94
CA ASN A 143 19.66 0.57 7.35
C ASN A 143 20.25 -0.02 6.06
N HIS A 144 20.85 0.81 5.21
CA HIS A 144 21.52 0.35 3.99
C HIS A 144 22.72 -0.53 4.30
N GLU A 145 23.54 -0.18 5.30
CA GLU A 145 24.66 -1.03 5.76
C GLU A 145 24.16 -2.40 6.21
N LYS A 146 23.15 -2.44 7.07
CA LYS A 146 22.55 -3.70 7.53
C LYS A 146 21.99 -4.55 6.39
N GLN A 147 21.33 -3.92 5.42
CA GLN A 147 20.80 -4.62 4.25
C GLN A 147 21.93 -5.15 3.36
N ALA A 148 23.01 -4.37 3.17
CA ALA A 148 24.17 -4.78 2.40
C ALA A 148 24.89 -5.95 3.09
N ASP A 149 25.13 -5.88 4.40
CA ASP A 149 25.73 -6.96 5.17
C ASP A 149 24.89 -8.23 5.11
N GLN A 150 23.58 -8.12 5.31
CA GLN A 150 22.67 -9.26 5.19
C GLN A 150 22.67 -9.87 3.79
N LYS A 151 22.76 -9.05 2.76
CA LYS A 151 22.87 -9.52 1.38
C LYS A 151 24.18 -10.27 1.15
N VAL A 152 25.30 -9.70 1.60
CA VAL A 152 26.62 -10.34 1.49
C VAL A 152 26.63 -11.69 2.23
N GLU A 153 26.08 -11.74 3.44
CA GLU A 153 25.96 -12.97 4.21
C GLU A 153 25.13 -14.02 3.46
N ASN A 154 23.98 -13.64 2.94
CA ASN A 154 23.12 -14.55 2.17
C ASN A 154 23.83 -15.02 0.87
N ASP A 155 24.48 -14.12 0.15
CA ASP A 155 25.21 -14.46 -1.08
C ASP A 155 26.38 -15.43 -0.80
N LEU A 156 27.10 -15.25 0.32
CA LEU A 156 28.15 -16.17 0.76
C LEU A 156 27.60 -17.55 1.11
N ILE A 157 26.50 -17.59 1.86
CA ILE A 157 25.79 -18.83 2.19
C ILE A 157 25.37 -19.55 0.90
N ASP A 158 24.77 -18.82 -0.04
CA ASP A 158 24.34 -19.38 -1.32
C ASP A 158 25.49 -19.96 -2.14
N GLN A 159 26.64 -19.29 -2.16
CA GLN A 159 27.84 -19.80 -2.83
C GLN A 159 28.39 -21.07 -2.17
N VAL A 160 28.43 -21.10 -0.83
CA VAL A 160 28.91 -22.28 -0.09
C VAL A 160 27.95 -23.44 -0.29
N VAL A 161 26.64 -23.23 -0.11
CA VAL A 161 25.62 -24.26 -0.29
C VAL A 161 25.57 -24.76 -1.74
N GLY A 162 25.66 -23.85 -2.73
CA GLY A 162 25.68 -24.21 -4.15
C GLY A 162 26.94 -25.01 -4.59
N GLY A 163 28.08 -24.80 -3.89
CA GLY A 163 29.32 -25.56 -4.11
C GLY A 163 29.38 -26.89 -3.35
N MET A 164 28.46 -27.11 -2.39
CA MET A 164 28.46 -28.31 -1.55
C MET A 164 27.99 -29.54 -2.34
N LYS A 165 28.79 -30.59 -2.34
CA LYS A 165 28.44 -31.91 -2.86
C LYS A 165 28.06 -32.83 -1.67
N ALA A 166 26.84 -32.73 -1.20
CA ALA A 166 26.35 -33.59 -0.15
C ALA A 166 25.12 -34.34 -0.64
N GLU A 167 25.08 -35.63 -0.40
CA GLU A 167 23.85 -36.43 -0.57
C GLU A 167 23.00 -36.29 0.71
N ILE A 168 21.95 -35.49 0.62
CA ILE A 168 21.05 -35.27 1.73
C ILE A 168 19.90 -36.26 1.63
N PRO A 169 19.64 -37.06 2.66
CA PRO A 169 18.48 -37.95 2.69
C PRO A 169 17.16 -37.15 2.58
N ASP A 170 16.26 -37.57 1.71
CA ASP A 170 14.93 -36.92 1.55
C ASP A 170 14.19 -36.77 2.88
N ALA A 171 14.36 -37.72 3.81
CA ALA A 171 13.77 -37.65 5.13
C ALA A 171 14.16 -36.39 5.93
N MET A 172 15.38 -35.88 5.77
CA MET A 172 15.82 -34.64 6.43
C MET A 172 15.13 -33.42 5.81
N ILE A 173 15.00 -33.41 4.48
CA ILE A 173 14.29 -32.34 3.77
C ILE A 173 12.82 -32.34 4.16
N GLU A 174 12.18 -33.51 4.18
CA GLU A 174 10.76 -33.63 4.57
C GLU A 174 10.52 -33.17 6.02
N SER A 175 11.41 -33.58 6.95
CA SER A 175 11.33 -33.10 8.34
C SER A 175 11.44 -31.59 8.43
N ARG A 176 12.33 -30.96 7.64
CA ARG A 176 12.51 -29.52 7.63
C ARG A 176 11.30 -28.79 7.00
N ILE A 177 10.70 -29.37 5.97
CA ILE A 177 9.45 -28.87 5.37
C ILE A 177 8.33 -28.88 6.43
N GLU A 178 8.22 -29.93 7.22
CA GLU A 178 7.20 -30.01 8.27
C GLU A 178 7.39 -28.91 9.33
N GLU A 179 8.62 -28.65 9.75
CA GLU A 179 8.93 -27.55 10.68
C GLU A 179 8.55 -26.19 10.06
N LEU A 180 8.92 -25.93 8.81
CA LEU A 180 8.58 -24.68 8.13
C LEU A 180 7.05 -24.50 7.99
N VAL A 181 6.31 -25.54 7.72
CA VAL A 181 4.86 -25.52 7.66
C VAL A 181 4.25 -25.24 9.03
N GLN A 182 4.80 -25.84 10.11
CA GLN A 182 4.36 -25.57 11.48
C GLN A 182 4.62 -24.12 11.89
N ASP A 183 5.80 -23.58 11.55
CA ASP A 183 6.14 -22.18 11.81
C ASP A 183 5.21 -21.22 11.05
N PHE A 184 4.88 -21.55 9.80
CA PHE A 184 3.91 -20.80 9.02
C PHE A 184 2.52 -20.87 9.65
N GLN A 185 2.05 -22.06 10.03
CA GLN A 185 0.78 -22.26 10.70
C GLN A 185 0.70 -21.47 12.01
N TYR A 186 1.77 -21.47 12.80
CA TYR A 186 1.83 -20.67 14.01
C TYR A 186 1.69 -19.16 13.72
N ARG A 187 2.41 -18.65 12.74
CA ARG A 187 2.34 -17.22 12.36
C ARG A 187 0.95 -16.79 11.91
N ILE A 188 0.28 -17.58 11.05
CA ILE A 188 -1.06 -17.23 10.59
C ILE A 188 -2.11 -17.39 11.69
N SER A 189 -1.90 -18.31 12.64
CA SER A 189 -2.79 -18.49 13.80
C SER A 189 -2.81 -17.26 14.71
N GLN A 190 -1.68 -16.53 14.83
CA GLN A 190 -1.60 -15.26 15.56
C GLN A 190 -2.47 -14.16 14.91
N GLN A 191 -2.76 -14.30 13.62
CA GLN A 191 -3.64 -13.41 12.85
C GLN A 191 -5.09 -13.91 12.82
N GLY A 192 -5.41 -14.98 13.57
CA GLY A 192 -6.74 -15.56 13.65
C GLY A 192 -7.12 -16.44 12.44
N LEU A 193 -6.16 -16.79 11.59
CA LEU A 193 -6.40 -17.63 10.42
C LEU A 193 -5.97 -19.09 10.68
N LYS A 194 -6.73 -20.05 10.15
CA LYS A 194 -6.36 -21.46 10.15
C LYS A 194 -5.72 -21.85 8.83
N LEU A 195 -4.75 -22.77 8.87
CA LEU A 195 -4.03 -23.22 7.66
C LEU A 195 -5.00 -23.80 6.61
N GLU A 196 -6.02 -24.55 7.02
CA GLU A 196 -7.01 -25.12 6.09
C GLU A 196 -7.78 -24.01 5.34
N GLN A 197 -8.16 -22.93 6.03
CA GLN A 197 -8.85 -21.78 5.44
C GLN A 197 -7.95 -21.03 4.46
N TYR A 198 -6.67 -20.86 4.82
CA TYR A 198 -5.67 -20.26 3.95
C TYR A 198 -5.49 -21.07 2.65
N LEU A 199 -5.31 -22.39 2.75
CA LEU A 199 -5.16 -23.29 1.60
C LEU A 199 -6.40 -23.28 0.70
N GLN A 200 -7.59 -23.26 1.30
CA GLN A 200 -8.85 -23.17 0.57
C GLN A 200 -8.98 -21.86 -0.19
N TYR A 201 -8.60 -20.74 0.45
CA TYR A 201 -8.61 -19.41 -0.18
C TYR A 201 -7.63 -19.34 -1.36
N MET A 202 -6.45 -19.94 -1.21
CA MET A 202 -5.42 -19.98 -2.26
C MET A 202 -5.67 -21.06 -3.33
N GLY A 203 -6.68 -21.91 -3.15
CA GLY A 203 -6.98 -23.01 -4.08
C GLY A 203 -5.89 -24.08 -4.18
N MET A 204 -5.10 -24.27 -3.11
CA MET A 204 -3.95 -25.18 -3.09
C MET A 204 -4.17 -26.36 -2.15
N THR A 205 -3.58 -27.51 -2.52
CA THR A 205 -3.48 -28.68 -1.63
C THR A 205 -2.33 -28.54 -0.64
N MET A 206 -2.37 -29.32 0.45
CA MET A 206 -1.27 -29.38 1.42
C MET A 206 0.05 -29.83 0.76
N GLU A 207 0.00 -30.72 -0.20
CA GLU A 207 1.18 -31.21 -0.93
C GLU A 207 1.81 -30.11 -1.77
N GLN A 208 0.99 -29.35 -2.52
CA GLN A 208 1.45 -28.21 -3.30
C GLN A 208 2.04 -27.10 -2.39
N PHE A 209 1.45 -26.93 -1.23
CA PHE A 209 1.96 -25.96 -0.24
C PHE A 209 3.29 -26.42 0.33
N LYS A 210 3.47 -27.69 0.71
CA LYS A 210 4.74 -28.25 1.17
C LYS A 210 5.85 -28.13 0.10
N GLU A 211 5.50 -28.33 -1.17
CA GLU A 211 6.46 -28.25 -2.27
C GLU A 211 7.08 -26.86 -2.42
N GLN A 212 6.35 -25.80 -2.07
CA GLN A 212 6.89 -24.42 -2.07
C GLN A 212 8.03 -24.24 -1.07
N PHE A 213 8.08 -25.03 -0.01
CA PHE A 213 9.16 -24.95 0.98
C PHE A 213 10.35 -25.87 0.67
N ARG A 214 10.26 -26.74 -0.34
CA ARG A 214 11.29 -27.76 -0.63
C ARG A 214 12.66 -27.13 -0.90
N GLU A 215 12.74 -26.10 -1.73
CA GLU A 215 13.99 -25.40 -2.05
C GLU A 215 14.60 -24.74 -0.81
N GLN A 216 13.76 -24.07 -0.02
CA GLN A 216 14.18 -23.45 1.24
C GLN A 216 14.65 -24.49 2.26
N ALA A 217 13.94 -25.61 2.37
CA ALA A 217 14.29 -26.70 3.27
C ALA A 217 15.62 -27.35 2.86
N ASP A 218 15.82 -27.63 1.57
CA ASP A 218 17.07 -28.18 1.03
C ASP A 218 18.27 -27.27 1.34
N LYS A 219 18.09 -25.96 1.12
CA LYS A 219 19.11 -24.98 1.47
C LYS A 219 19.42 -24.97 2.97
N GLN A 220 18.39 -24.99 3.82
CA GLN A 220 18.55 -24.93 5.28
C GLN A 220 19.16 -26.22 5.88
N VAL A 221 18.90 -27.36 5.26
CA VAL A 221 19.51 -28.63 5.70
C VAL A 221 20.99 -28.69 5.30
N LYS A 222 21.40 -27.97 4.24
CA LYS A 222 22.80 -27.84 3.81
C LYS A 222 23.61 -26.83 4.61
N MET A 223 22.97 -25.97 5.37
CA MET A 223 23.61 -24.97 6.26
C MET A 223 23.98 -25.59 7.61
#